data_9a95a1a92588c9c9463c3750a7f8c3fa
#
_entry.id   9a95a1a92588c9c9463c3750a7f8c3fa
#
_cell.length_a   1.000
_cell.length_b   1.000
_cell.length_c   1.000
_cell.angle_alpha   90.00
_cell.angle_beta   90.00
_cell.angle_gamma   90.00
#
_symmetry.space_group_name_H-M   'P 1'
#
loop_
_entity.id
_entity.type
_entity.pdbx_description
1 polymer ?
#
loop_
_entity_poly.entity_id
_entity_poly.type
_entity_poly.pdbx_seq_one_letter_code
_entity_poly.pdbx_strand_id
1 'polypeptide(L)'
;ISIRKGEVFGIIGRSGAGKSTLVRCLNLLNRPTSGRVILDGRDMTTLNAADLRDARRHIGMIFQHFNLLSSRTVYGNIALPLELAGVGKADIDRKVRQLLELVDLTALADRYPAQISGGQKQRVGIARALANDPKVLLSDEATSALDPETTKSILELLKKINRELGLTIVLITHQMEVIKLICDRMAVMEAGEVIEHGAVIDVFRAPQHPVTRAMIGDVISQDLPKGVLQRVRARLARTGDGADQDHLLRLAFTGTGVEEPLLSEVVRRYGLDFNILHGQIDEIQEQAFGSLAILARGSEEKIEEAKAFMRSRGVTVEEMNHVIATD
;
A
#
# COMPACT_ATOMS: atom_id res chain seq x y z
N ILE A 1 -10.90 5.58 -11.37
CA ILE A 1 -10.20 5.85 -10.11
C ILE A 1 -10.29 7.34 -9.81
N SER A 2 -10.61 7.71 -8.57
CA SER A 2 -10.57 9.09 -8.09
C SER A 2 -9.61 9.17 -6.88
N ILE A 3 -8.66 10.09 -6.96
CA ILE A 3 -7.61 10.31 -5.95
C ILE A 3 -7.84 11.68 -5.34
N ARG A 4 -7.87 11.77 -4.02
CA ARG A 4 -8.12 13.02 -3.30
C ARG A 4 -6.83 13.84 -3.18
N LYS A 5 -6.97 15.15 -3.07
CA LYS A 5 -5.82 16.02 -2.82
C LYS A 5 -5.18 15.70 -1.46
N GLY A 6 -3.86 15.55 -1.45
CA GLY A 6 -3.08 15.28 -0.25
C GLY A 6 -3.08 13.84 0.22
N GLU A 7 -3.82 12.90 -0.45
CA GLU A 7 -3.76 11.49 -0.09
C GLU A 7 -2.56 10.77 -0.72
N VAL A 8 -2.13 9.70 -0.08
CA VAL A 8 -1.21 8.70 -0.64
C VAL A 8 -2.05 7.54 -1.17
N PHE A 9 -2.09 7.40 -2.50
CA PHE A 9 -2.89 6.38 -3.18
C PHE A 9 -1.98 5.29 -3.75
N GLY A 10 -2.21 4.05 -3.34
CA GLY A 10 -1.46 2.89 -3.80
C GLY A 10 -2.12 2.18 -4.98
N ILE A 11 -1.34 1.79 -5.98
CA ILE A 11 -1.77 0.91 -7.06
C ILE A 11 -0.93 -0.34 -7.00
N ILE A 12 -1.58 -1.48 -6.71
CA ILE A 12 -0.91 -2.76 -6.56
C ILE A 12 -1.44 -3.78 -7.57
N GLY A 13 -0.64 -4.78 -7.88
CA GLY A 13 -1.00 -5.87 -8.78
C GLY A 13 0.23 -6.68 -9.17
N ARG A 14 0.02 -7.88 -9.69
CA ARG A 14 1.10 -8.75 -10.15
C ARG A 14 1.88 -8.12 -11.30
N SER A 15 3.05 -8.68 -11.62
CA SER A 15 3.79 -8.26 -12.82
C SER A 15 2.92 -8.44 -14.07
N GLY A 16 2.94 -7.45 -14.96
CA GLY A 16 2.08 -7.46 -16.15
C GLY A 16 0.63 -6.99 -15.95
N ALA A 17 0.19 -6.65 -14.74
CA ALA A 17 -1.18 -6.19 -14.47
C ALA A 17 -1.54 -4.83 -15.10
N GLY A 18 -0.60 -4.11 -15.74
CA GLY A 18 -0.84 -2.83 -16.39
C GLY A 18 -0.55 -1.58 -15.56
N LYS A 19 -0.01 -1.73 -14.34
CA LYS A 19 0.26 -0.62 -13.40
C LYS A 19 1.10 0.51 -14.00
N SER A 20 2.28 0.20 -14.55
CA SER A 20 3.16 1.21 -15.16
C SER A 20 2.54 1.84 -16.41
N THR A 21 1.72 1.09 -17.16
CA THR A 21 0.94 1.65 -18.28
C THR A 21 -0.05 2.68 -17.78
N LEU A 22 -0.77 2.38 -16.71
CA LEU A 22 -1.72 3.31 -16.08
C LEU A 22 -1.02 4.60 -15.64
N VAL A 23 0.12 4.50 -14.94
CA VAL A 23 0.87 5.70 -14.52
C VAL A 23 1.37 6.52 -15.71
N ARG A 24 1.82 5.86 -16.78
CA ARG A 24 2.19 6.57 -18.01
C ARG A 24 1.01 7.23 -18.70
N CYS A 25 -0.21 6.74 -18.48
CA CYS A 25 -1.42 7.44 -18.89
C CYS A 25 -1.73 8.66 -18.01
N LEU A 26 -1.47 8.57 -16.68
CA LEU A 26 -1.73 9.70 -15.76
C LEU A 26 -0.92 10.94 -16.12
N ASN A 27 0.32 10.81 -16.60
CA ASN A 27 1.15 11.91 -17.08
C ASN A 27 1.12 12.08 -18.61
N LEU A 28 0.22 11.33 -19.29
CA LEU A 28 0.07 11.30 -20.75
C LEU A 28 1.37 10.98 -21.54
N LEU A 29 2.33 10.28 -20.93
CA LEU A 29 3.41 9.66 -21.72
C LEU A 29 2.84 8.64 -22.70
N ASN A 30 1.81 7.91 -22.26
CA ASN A 30 0.95 7.12 -23.13
C ASN A 30 -0.43 7.78 -23.18
N ARG A 31 -0.92 8.15 -24.36
CA ARG A 31 -2.31 8.65 -24.50
C ARG A 31 -3.27 7.47 -24.39
N PRO A 32 -4.30 7.56 -23.53
CA PRO A 32 -5.34 6.53 -23.49
C PRO A 32 -6.15 6.55 -24.79
N THR A 33 -6.58 5.38 -25.25
CA THR A 33 -7.46 5.24 -26.44
C THR A 33 -8.83 5.86 -26.18
N SER A 34 -9.31 5.76 -24.95
CA SER A 34 -10.58 6.34 -24.50
C SER A 34 -10.49 6.76 -23.03
N GLY A 35 -11.48 7.50 -22.56
CA GLY A 35 -11.51 8.04 -21.21
C GLY A 35 -10.77 9.37 -21.06
N ARG A 36 -10.64 9.85 -19.82
CA ARG A 36 -10.06 11.15 -19.50
C ARG A 36 -9.11 11.04 -18.31
N VAL A 37 -8.09 11.89 -18.30
CA VAL A 37 -7.19 12.12 -17.18
C VAL A 37 -7.40 13.54 -16.69
N ILE A 38 -7.96 13.69 -15.49
CA ILE A 38 -8.26 14.98 -14.89
C ILE A 38 -7.26 15.22 -13.75
N LEU A 39 -6.49 16.30 -13.84
CA LEU A 39 -5.56 16.73 -12.81
C LEU A 39 -5.97 18.13 -12.34
N ASP A 40 -6.30 18.25 -11.05
CA ASP A 40 -6.72 19.52 -10.44
C ASP A 40 -7.81 20.25 -11.25
N GLY A 41 -8.84 19.49 -11.67
CA GLY A 41 -9.98 19.97 -12.47
C GLY A 41 -9.70 20.17 -13.96
N ARG A 42 -8.45 20.04 -14.44
CA ARG A 42 -8.06 20.22 -15.82
C ARG A 42 -7.96 18.88 -16.54
N ASP A 43 -8.68 18.73 -17.65
CA ASP A 43 -8.59 17.54 -18.51
C ASP A 43 -7.29 17.55 -19.31
N MET A 44 -6.35 16.69 -18.91
CA MET A 44 -5.04 16.54 -19.53
C MET A 44 -5.12 15.98 -20.95
N THR A 45 -6.16 15.20 -21.27
CA THR A 45 -6.31 14.52 -22.58
C THR A 45 -6.65 15.48 -23.70
N THR A 46 -7.19 16.66 -23.39
CA THR A 46 -7.59 17.69 -24.36
C THR A 46 -6.52 18.74 -24.63
N LEU A 47 -5.40 18.70 -23.88
CA LEU A 47 -4.34 19.71 -23.97
C LEU A 47 -3.55 19.59 -25.26
N ASN A 48 -3.18 20.75 -25.83
CA ASN A 48 -2.19 20.83 -26.89
C ASN A 48 -0.76 20.54 -26.33
N ALA A 49 0.22 20.43 -27.21
CA ALA A 49 1.57 20.04 -26.83
C ALA A 49 2.28 21.05 -25.88
N ALA A 50 1.99 22.35 -26.00
CA ALA A 50 2.58 23.39 -25.14
C ALA A 50 1.97 23.34 -23.75
N ASP A 51 0.64 23.33 -23.66
CA ASP A 51 -0.11 23.23 -22.41
C ASP A 51 0.15 21.92 -21.67
N LEU A 52 0.34 20.81 -22.39
CA LEU A 52 0.68 19.52 -21.82
C LEU A 52 2.10 19.53 -21.21
N ARG A 53 3.07 20.18 -21.86
CA ARG A 53 4.43 20.35 -21.29
C ARG A 53 4.38 21.16 -20.00
N ASP A 54 3.58 22.22 -19.97
CA ASP A 54 3.39 23.03 -18.77
C ASP A 54 2.70 22.22 -17.65
N ALA A 55 1.61 21.54 -17.95
CA ALA A 55 0.91 20.71 -16.99
C ALA A 55 1.81 19.60 -16.40
N ARG A 56 2.68 18.99 -17.19
CA ARG A 56 3.65 17.98 -16.74
C ARG A 56 4.69 18.52 -15.76
N ARG A 57 4.99 19.83 -15.74
CA ARG A 57 5.88 20.44 -14.73
C ARG A 57 5.29 20.30 -13.32
N HIS A 58 3.96 20.24 -13.22
CA HIS A 58 3.24 20.05 -11.96
C HIS A 58 3.03 18.57 -11.58
N ILE A 59 3.66 17.64 -12.31
CA ILE A 59 3.67 16.22 -12.01
C ILE A 59 5.12 15.80 -11.78
N GLY A 60 5.47 15.51 -10.52
CA GLY A 60 6.75 14.89 -10.19
C GLY A 60 6.72 13.40 -10.54
N MET A 61 7.83 12.84 -10.99
CA MET A 61 7.93 11.40 -11.24
C MET A 61 9.21 10.80 -10.66
N ILE A 62 9.03 9.76 -9.86
CA ILE A 62 10.09 8.93 -9.32
C ILE A 62 10.09 7.62 -10.10
N PHE A 63 11.25 7.22 -10.60
CA PHE A 63 11.43 6.05 -11.45
C PHE A 63 12.08 4.90 -10.69
N GLN A 64 11.80 3.69 -11.09
CA GLN A 64 12.38 2.46 -10.55
C GLN A 64 13.91 2.45 -10.62
N HIS A 65 14.51 2.90 -11.72
CA HIS A 65 15.97 2.91 -11.96
C HIS A 65 16.62 4.27 -11.74
N PHE A 66 16.08 5.11 -10.84
CA PHE A 66 16.57 6.45 -10.48
C PHE A 66 16.66 7.44 -11.65
N ASN A 67 17.06 7.02 -12.84
CA ASN A 67 17.23 7.82 -14.07
C ASN A 67 18.03 9.10 -13.84
N LEU A 68 19.11 9.03 -13.05
CA LEU A 68 20.02 10.14 -12.82
C LEU A 68 21.00 10.28 -13.99
N LEU A 69 21.30 11.53 -14.33
CA LEU A 69 22.33 11.84 -15.31
C LEU A 69 23.71 11.61 -14.67
N SER A 70 24.47 10.65 -15.19
CA SER A 70 25.80 10.29 -14.68
C SER A 70 26.84 11.40 -14.84
N SER A 71 26.62 12.28 -15.83
CA SER A 71 27.48 13.43 -16.11
C SER A 71 27.21 14.65 -15.22
N ARG A 72 26.19 14.60 -14.36
CA ARG A 72 25.82 15.68 -13.44
C ARG A 72 26.00 15.24 -11.98
N THR A 73 26.41 16.18 -11.14
CA THR A 73 26.44 15.97 -9.68
C THR A 73 25.04 15.77 -9.12
N VAL A 74 24.93 15.43 -7.83
CA VAL A 74 23.67 15.40 -7.08
C VAL A 74 22.94 16.74 -7.22
N TYR A 75 23.63 17.85 -6.95
CA TYR A 75 23.10 19.21 -7.16
C TYR A 75 22.57 19.39 -8.58
N GLY A 76 23.39 19.06 -9.59
CA GLY A 76 23.03 19.24 -11.00
C GLY A 76 21.85 18.39 -11.45
N ASN A 77 21.65 17.20 -10.87
CA ASN A 77 20.48 16.36 -11.13
C ASN A 77 19.20 17.00 -10.56
N ILE A 78 19.26 17.59 -9.37
CA ILE A 78 18.12 18.26 -8.74
C ILE A 78 17.81 19.59 -9.43
N ALA A 79 18.82 20.33 -9.87
CA ALA A 79 18.68 21.61 -10.57
C ALA A 79 18.05 21.48 -11.97
N LEU A 80 18.24 20.34 -12.63
CA LEU A 80 17.84 20.13 -14.03
C LEU A 80 16.41 20.54 -14.38
N PRO A 81 15.37 20.13 -13.62
CA PRO A 81 14.00 20.55 -13.94
C PRO A 81 13.78 22.07 -13.88
N LEU A 82 14.47 22.74 -12.97
CA LEU A 82 14.42 24.21 -12.80
C LEU A 82 15.14 24.94 -13.94
N GLU A 83 16.31 24.42 -14.38
CA GLU A 83 17.04 24.92 -15.56
C GLU A 83 16.17 24.83 -16.81
N LEU A 84 15.50 23.67 -17.02
CA LEU A 84 14.58 23.45 -18.14
C LEU A 84 13.32 24.34 -18.07
N ALA A 85 12.94 24.74 -16.86
CA ALA A 85 11.83 25.66 -16.64
C ALA A 85 12.25 27.14 -16.86
N GLY A 86 13.55 27.43 -17.04
CA GLY A 86 14.08 28.79 -17.23
C GLY A 86 14.15 29.60 -15.94
N VAL A 87 14.23 28.93 -14.78
CA VAL A 87 14.36 29.59 -13.46
C VAL A 87 15.72 30.24 -13.33
N GLY A 88 15.80 31.43 -12.71
CA GLY A 88 17.05 32.14 -12.48
C GLY A 88 18.02 31.40 -11.53
N LYS A 89 19.32 31.56 -11.76
CA LYS A 89 20.38 30.85 -11.02
C LYS A 89 20.28 30.98 -9.50
N ALA A 90 19.96 32.17 -8.99
CA ALA A 90 19.83 32.40 -7.54
C ALA A 90 18.64 31.62 -6.92
N ASP A 91 17.52 31.53 -7.64
CA ASP A 91 16.35 30.80 -7.22
C ASP A 91 16.57 29.28 -7.31
N ILE A 92 17.30 28.84 -8.35
CA ILE A 92 17.75 27.45 -8.46
C ILE A 92 18.59 27.07 -7.26
N ASP A 93 19.63 27.86 -6.93
CA ASP A 93 20.51 27.53 -5.80
C ASP A 93 19.76 27.46 -4.48
N ARG A 94 18.89 28.44 -4.22
CA ARG A 94 18.03 28.43 -3.01
C ARG A 94 17.15 27.16 -2.95
N LYS A 95 16.46 26.85 -4.04
CA LYS A 95 15.54 25.71 -4.09
C LYS A 95 16.26 24.37 -3.96
N VAL A 96 17.38 24.21 -4.66
CA VAL A 96 18.16 22.97 -4.62
C VAL A 96 18.73 22.72 -3.22
N ARG A 97 19.23 23.76 -2.53
CA ARG A 97 19.71 23.61 -1.15
C ARG A 97 18.61 23.19 -0.19
N GLN A 98 17.41 23.77 -0.29
CA GLN A 98 16.23 23.35 0.50
C GLN A 98 15.88 21.89 0.24
N LEU A 99 15.90 21.45 -1.03
CA LEU A 99 15.62 20.06 -1.38
C LEU A 99 16.70 19.09 -0.90
N LEU A 100 17.98 19.48 -0.97
CA LEU A 100 19.09 18.69 -0.43
C LEU A 100 18.95 18.49 1.09
N GLU A 101 18.55 19.53 1.80
CA GLU A 101 18.28 19.46 3.24
C GLU A 101 17.07 18.55 3.53
N LEU A 102 15.95 18.69 2.79
CA LEU A 102 14.75 17.87 2.93
C LEU A 102 15.03 16.37 2.80
N VAL A 103 15.92 15.99 1.86
CA VAL A 103 16.28 14.60 1.59
C VAL A 103 17.55 14.13 2.30
N ASP A 104 18.15 14.97 3.16
CA ASP A 104 19.37 14.68 3.94
C ASP A 104 20.59 14.33 3.05
N LEU A 105 20.84 15.15 2.02
CA LEU A 105 21.94 14.97 1.09
C LEU A 105 22.84 16.22 0.93
N THR A 106 22.76 17.18 1.84
CA THR A 106 23.51 18.46 1.75
C THR A 106 25.02 18.23 1.58
N ALA A 107 25.60 17.28 2.35
CA ALA A 107 27.04 16.96 2.29
C ALA A 107 27.46 16.24 1.00
N LEU A 108 26.51 15.80 0.17
CA LEU A 108 26.75 15.05 -1.06
C LEU A 108 26.45 15.85 -2.33
N ALA A 109 26.18 17.16 -2.23
CA ALA A 109 25.75 18.01 -3.34
C ALA A 109 26.67 17.91 -4.56
N ASP A 110 27.99 17.88 -4.34
CA ASP A 110 29.00 17.85 -5.38
C ASP A 110 29.42 16.46 -5.84
N ARG A 111 28.85 15.40 -5.25
CA ARG A 111 29.10 14.01 -5.64
C ARG A 111 28.36 13.64 -6.92
N TYR A 112 28.95 12.74 -7.68
CA TYR A 112 28.31 12.16 -8.86
C TYR A 112 27.52 10.88 -8.50
N PRO A 113 26.52 10.47 -9.31
CA PRO A 113 25.74 9.27 -9.05
C PRO A 113 26.56 7.99 -8.81
N ALA A 114 27.72 7.86 -9.44
CA ALA A 114 28.60 6.72 -9.22
C ALA A 114 29.24 6.68 -7.81
N GLN A 115 29.20 7.78 -7.07
CA GLN A 115 29.86 7.95 -5.77
C GLN A 115 28.89 7.82 -4.58
N ILE A 116 27.63 7.51 -4.84
CA ILE A 116 26.57 7.46 -3.82
C ILE A 116 25.82 6.12 -3.88
N SER A 117 25.25 5.72 -2.74
CA SER A 117 24.50 4.46 -2.58
C SER A 117 23.16 4.46 -3.34
N GLY A 118 22.53 3.29 -3.48
CA GLY A 118 21.20 3.14 -4.10
C GLY A 118 20.14 3.99 -3.42
N GLY A 119 20.06 3.97 -2.10
CA GLY A 119 19.13 4.78 -1.31
C GLY A 119 19.38 6.27 -1.47
N GLN A 120 20.66 6.71 -1.52
CA GLN A 120 21.01 8.09 -1.80
C GLN A 120 20.61 8.52 -3.22
N LYS A 121 20.80 7.65 -4.24
CA LYS A 121 20.29 7.89 -5.61
C LYS A 121 18.78 8.07 -5.62
N GLN A 122 18.05 7.28 -4.85
CA GLN A 122 16.60 7.40 -4.75
C GLN A 122 16.19 8.73 -4.11
N ARG A 123 16.86 9.16 -3.05
CA ARG A 123 16.66 10.48 -2.43
C ARG A 123 16.91 11.63 -3.40
N VAL A 124 17.95 11.53 -4.26
CA VAL A 124 18.19 12.50 -5.36
C VAL A 124 17.02 12.49 -6.35
N GLY A 125 16.52 11.31 -6.72
CA GLY A 125 15.35 11.16 -7.60
C GLY A 125 14.10 11.82 -7.03
N ILE A 126 13.87 11.67 -5.72
CA ILE A 126 12.76 12.32 -5.00
C ILE A 126 12.95 13.85 -5.02
N ALA A 127 14.11 14.36 -4.62
CA ALA A 127 14.39 15.79 -4.61
C ALA A 127 14.22 16.42 -6.01
N ARG A 128 14.71 15.75 -7.06
CA ARG A 128 14.52 16.18 -8.46
C ARG A 128 13.03 16.21 -8.84
N ALA A 129 12.25 15.23 -8.43
CA ALA A 129 10.82 15.18 -8.73
C ALA A 129 10.04 16.31 -8.04
N LEU A 130 10.54 16.82 -6.90
CA LEU A 130 9.95 17.93 -6.15
C LEU A 130 10.40 19.33 -6.63
N ALA A 131 11.39 19.43 -7.53
CA ALA A 131 12.04 20.68 -7.88
C ALA A 131 11.05 21.75 -8.38
N ASN A 132 10.06 21.38 -9.17
CA ASN A 132 9.06 22.30 -9.75
C ASN A 132 7.78 22.45 -8.89
N ASP A 133 7.83 22.16 -7.59
CA ASP A 133 6.67 22.22 -6.69
C ASP A 133 5.44 21.49 -7.26
N PRO A 134 5.54 20.17 -7.51
CA PRO A 134 4.49 19.42 -8.17
C PRO A 134 3.23 19.35 -7.29
N LYS A 135 2.05 19.22 -7.93
CA LYS A 135 0.77 18.97 -7.26
C LYS A 135 0.56 17.48 -6.99
N VAL A 136 1.17 16.65 -7.81
CA VAL A 136 1.10 15.19 -7.72
C VAL A 136 2.48 14.59 -7.93
N LEU A 137 2.84 13.62 -7.11
CA LEU A 137 4.04 12.82 -7.23
C LEU A 137 3.64 11.39 -7.66
N LEU A 138 4.09 10.99 -8.84
CA LEU A 138 3.93 9.62 -9.34
C LEU A 138 5.18 8.82 -9.00
N SER A 139 5.02 7.66 -8.38
CA SER A 139 6.12 6.77 -8.00
C SER A 139 5.94 5.42 -8.67
N ASP A 140 6.80 5.09 -9.63
CA ASP A 140 6.78 3.82 -10.34
C ASP A 140 7.83 2.87 -9.75
N GLU A 141 7.38 1.95 -8.89
CA GLU A 141 8.21 0.91 -8.21
C GLU A 141 9.51 1.46 -7.57
N ALA A 142 9.44 2.64 -6.97
CA ALA A 142 10.59 3.40 -6.47
C ALA A 142 11.44 2.68 -5.40
N THR A 143 10.94 1.62 -4.80
CA THR A 143 11.62 0.87 -3.73
C THR A 143 12.02 -0.55 -4.11
N SER A 144 11.66 -1.03 -5.30
CA SER A 144 11.85 -2.43 -5.70
C SER A 144 13.33 -2.88 -5.82
N ALA A 145 14.24 -1.92 -6.00
CA ALA A 145 15.69 -2.17 -6.13
C ALA A 145 16.48 -1.88 -4.83
N LEU A 146 15.77 -1.64 -3.71
CA LEU A 146 16.38 -1.27 -2.43
C LEU A 146 16.22 -2.41 -1.40
N ASP A 147 17.15 -2.45 -0.45
CA ASP A 147 17.02 -3.33 0.71
C ASP A 147 15.87 -2.89 1.64
N PRO A 148 15.37 -3.76 2.53
CA PRO A 148 14.21 -3.46 3.36
C PRO A 148 14.38 -2.23 4.27
N GLU A 149 15.55 -2.02 4.86
CA GLU A 149 15.82 -0.89 5.75
C GLU A 149 15.81 0.43 4.98
N THR A 150 16.49 0.46 3.83
CA THR A 150 16.49 1.60 2.92
C THR A 150 15.08 1.88 2.40
N THR A 151 14.31 0.84 2.05
CA THR A 151 12.90 0.96 1.64
C THR A 151 12.08 1.68 2.71
N LYS A 152 12.16 1.24 3.96
CA LYS A 152 11.46 1.87 5.08
C LYS A 152 11.82 3.35 5.21
N SER A 153 13.11 3.68 5.17
CA SER A 153 13.60 5.07 5.23
C SER A 153 13.07 5.95 4.09
N ILE A 154 12.99 5.41 2.87
CA ILE A 154 12.40 6.13 1.72
C ILE A 154 10.90 6.35 1.88
N LEU A 155 10.17 5.34 2.40
CA LEU A 155 8.72 5.46 2.65
C LEU A 155 8.42 6.48 3.75
N GLU A 156 9.21 6.51 4.82
CA GLU A 156 9.12 7.53 5.88
C GLU A 156 9.37 8.93 5.32
N LEU A 157 10.37 9.09 4.45
CA LEU A 157 10.62 10.35 3.76
C LEU A 157 9.43 10.78 2.89
N LEU A 158 8.84 9.87 2.12
CA LEU A 158 7.65 10.17 1.30
C LEU A 158 6.44 10.54 2.17
N LYS A 159 6.23 9.86 3.30
CA LYS A 159 5.18 10.19 4.28
C LYS A 159 5.39 11.57 4.89
N LYS A 160 6.64 11.91 5.24
CA LYS A 160 7.01 13.26 5.71
C LYS A 160 6.69 14.32 4.66
N ILE A 161 7.14 14.11 3.41
CA ILE A 161 6.90 15.04 2.29
C ILE A 161 5.39 15.22 2.05
N ASN A 162 4.61 14.13 2.05
CA ASN A 162 3.16 14.20 1.89
C ASN A 162 2.52 15.07 2.98
N ARG A 163 2.88 14.86 4.25
CA ARG A 163 2.32 15.60 5.41
C ARG A 163 2.74 17.08 5.42
N GLU A 164 4.02 17.37 5.19
CA GLU A 164 4.55 18.74 5.27
C GLU A 164 4.13 19.62 4.08
N LEU A 165 4.07 19.04 2.88
CA LEU A 165 3.75 19.78 1.65
C LEU A 165 2.28 19.63 1.21
N GLY A 166 1.47 18.79 1.86
CA GLY A 166 0.13 18.45 1.41
C GLY A 166 0.10 17.82 0.00
N LEU A 167 1.19 17.14 -0.38
CA LEU A 167 1.42 16.62 -1.72
C LEU A 167 0.64 15.33 -1.94
N THR A 168 -0.13 15.25 -3.02
CA THR A 168 -0.78 13.99 -3.44
C THR A 168 0.27 13.04 -4.00
N ILE A 169 0.30 11.79 -3.53
CA ILE A 169 1.25 10.77 -4.00
C ILE A 169 0.47 9.60 -4.60
N VAL A 170 0.82 9.19 -5.82
CA VAL A 170 0.35 7.96 -6.45
C VAL A 170 1.52 6.99 -6.55
N LEU A 171 1.42 5.90 -5.83
CA LEU A 171 2.51 4.94 -5.67
C LEU A 171 2.16 3.62 -6.32
N ILE A 172 3.01 3.16 -7.24
CA ILE A 172 2.92 1.83 -7.82
C ILE A 172 3.90 0.90 -7.13
N THR A 173 3.42 -0.27 -6.76
CA THR A 173 4.23 -1.33 -6.18
C THR A 173 3.61 -2.70 -6.45
N HIS A 174 4.40 -3.74 -6.31
CA HIS A 174 3.93 -5.13 -6.17
C HIS A 174 4.05 -5.62 -4.72
N GLN A 175 4.55 -4.77 -3.80
CA GLN A 175 4.77 -5.08 -2.39
C GLN A 175 3.62 -4.56 -1.54
N MET A 176 2.82 -5.47 -0.98
CA MET A 176 1.68 -5.12 -0.12
C MET A 176 2.13 -4.42 1.17
N GLU A 177 3.34 -4.73 1.66
CA GLU A 177 3.95 -4.05 2.81
C GLU A 177 4.08 -2.54 2.60
N VAL A 178 4.45 -2.11 1.39
CA VAL A 178 4.56 -0.69 1.04
C VAL A 178 3.18 -0.01 1.11
N ILE A 179 2.15 -0.68 0.58
CA ILE A 179 0.77 -0.18 0.65
C ILE A 179 0.34 0.00 2.10
N LYS A 180 0.57 -1.02 2.93
CA LYS A 180 0.21 -1.04 4.35
C LYS A 180 0.86 0.12 5.13
N LEU A 181 2.13 0.42 4.84
CA LEU A 181 2.91 1.39 5.58
C LEU A 181 2.52 2.85 5.32
N ILE A 182 2.19 3.23 4.08
CA ILE A 182 2.03 4.65 3.76
C ILE A 182 0.76 5.03 3.00
N CYS A 183 0.02 4.09 2.38
CA CYS A 183 -1.11 4.44 1.53
C CYS A 183 -2.42 4.59 2.32
N ASP A 184 -3.16 5.66 2.08
CA ASP A 184 -4.50 5.89 2.67
C ASP A 184 -5.55 5.02 2.00
N ARG A 185 -5.50 4.97 0.67
CA ARG A 185 -6.37 4.15 -0.17
C ARG A 185 -5.56 3.41 -1.21
N MET A 186 -6.15 2.36 -1.74
CA MET A 186 -5.50 1.53 -2.74
C MET A 186 -6.44 1.10 -3.85
N ALA A 187 -5.86 0.69 -4.97
CA ALA A 187 -6.51 -0.06 -6.03
C ALA A 187 -5.68 -1.29 -6.38
N VAL A 188 -6.35 -2.42 -6.54
CA VAL A 188 -5.76 -3.67 -7.00
C VAL A 188 -6.03 -3.82 -8.48
N MET A 189 -4.98 -4.09 -9.26
CA MET A 189 -5.07 -4.30 -10.69
C MET A 189 -4.74 -5.73 -11.08
N GLU A 190 -5.51 -6.28 -12.01
CA GLU A 190 -5.25 -7.54 -12.67
C GLU A 190 -5.65 -7.45 -14.15
N ALA A 191 -4.83 -7.97 -15.04
CA ALA A 191 -5.10 -8.05 -16.49
C ALA A 191 -5.58 -6.73 -17.13
N GLY A 192 -5.08 -5.57 -16.63
CA GLY A 192 -5.44 -4.23 -17.13
C GLY A 192 -6.67 -3.61 -16.50
N GLU A 193 -7.34 -4.31 -15.59
CA GLU A 193 -8.55 -3.85 -14.91
C GLU A 193 -8.30 -3.55 -13.43
N VAL A 194 -9.08 -2.62 -12.88
CA VAL A 194 -9.14 -2.38 -11.43
C VAL A 194 -10.21 -3.31 -10.86
N ILE A 195 -9.76 -4.35 -10.15
CA ILE A 195 -10.65 -5.39 -9.62
C ILE A 195 -11.17 -5.09 -8.21
N GLU A 196 -10.45 -4.25 -7.46
CA GLU A 196 -10.87 -3.81 -6.12
C GLU A 196 -10.21 -2.48 -5.77
N HIS A 197 -10.91 -1.62 -5.02
CA HIS A 197 -10.35 -0.38 -4.49
C HIS A 197 -11.06 0.06 -3.21
N GLY A 198 -10.36 0.74 -2.32
CA GLY A 198 -10.93 1.23 -1.06
C GLY A 198 -9.89 1.84 -0.15
N ALA A 199 -10.28 2.16 1.10
CA ALA A 199 -9.32 2.46 2.14
C ALA A 199 -8.48 1.21 2.43
N VAL A 200 -7.18 1.37 2.67
CA VAL A 200 -6.27 0.24 2.88
C VAL A 200 -6.78 -0.66 4.00
N ILE A 201 -7.16 -0.08 5.12
CA ILE A 201 -7.67 -0.83 6.29
C ILE A 201 -8.90 -1.67 5.95
N ASP A 202 -9.83 -1.16 5.13
CA ASP A 202 -11.05 -1.87 4.77
C ASP A 202 -10.76 -3.05 3.82
N VAL A 203 -9.89 -2.83 2.82
CA VAL A 203 -9.47 -3.87 1.88
C VAL A 203 -8.71 -4.99 2.59
N PHE A 204 -7.86 -4.64 3.57
CA PHE A 204 -7.15 -5.63 4.38
C PHE A 204 -8.08 -6.42 5.31
N ARG A 205 -9.09 -5.75 5.89
CA ARG A 205 -10.06 -6.37 6.79
C ARG A 205 -10.99 -7.35 6.09
N ALA A 206 -11.46 -7.00 4.89
CA ALA A 206 -12.47 -7.75 4.17
C ALA A 206 -12.25 -7.71 2.64
N PRO A 207 -11.16 -8.36 2.14
CA PRO A 207 -10.88 -8.39 0.70
C PRO A 207 -12.00 -9.13 -0.06
N GLN A 208 -12.57 -8.47 -1.07
CA GLN A 208 -13.71 -9.00 -1.83
C GLN A 208 -13.24 -9.90 -2.99
N HIS A 209 -12.16 -9.50 -3.67
CA HIS A 209 -11.69 -10.25 -4.83
C HIS A 209 -10.67 -11.35 -4.44
N PRO A 210 -10.74 -12.56 -5.04
CA PRO A 210 -9.82 -13.65 -4.71
C PRO A 210 -8.34 -13.30 -4.88
N VAL A 211 -7.99 -12.51 -5.90
CA VAL A 211 -6.61 -12.05 -6.13
C VAL A 211 -6.14 -11.13 -5.02
N THR A 212 -6.97 -10.20 -4.58
CA THR A 212 -6.68 -9.31 -3.43
C THR A 212 -6.45 -10.13 -2.17
N ARG A 213 -7.32 -11.12 -1.92
CA ARG A 213 -7.21 -12.03 -0.77
C ARG A 213 -5.88 -12.80 -0.79
N ALA A 214 -5.50 -13.34 -1.95
CA ALA A 214 -4.21 -14.03 -2.08
C ALA A 214 -3.02 -13.10 -1.82
N MET A 215 -3.04 -11.86 -2.37
CA MET A 215 -1.96 -10.89 -2.17
C MET A 215 -1.84 -10.42 -0.71
N ILE A 216 -2.96 -10.26 0.00
CA ILE A 216 -2.96 -9.91 1.42
C ILE A 216 -2.47 -11.12 2.24
N GLY A 217 -2.84 -12.34 1.86
CA GLY A 217 -2.41 -13.59 2.51
C GLY A 217 -0.90 -13.77 2.55
N ASP A 218 -0.18 -13.25 1.54
CA ASP A 218 1.29 -13.28 1.50
C ASP A 218 1.94 -12.39 2.59
N VAL A 219 1.24 -11.36 3.05
CA VAL A 219 1.77 -10.37 4.01
C VAL A 219 1.23 -10.57 5.42
N ILE A 220 -0.07 -10.76 5.52
CA ILE A 220 -0.72 -11.15 6.75
C ILE A 220 -0.97 -12.64 6.61
N SER A 221 -0.14 -13.45 7.26
CA SER A 221 -0.26 -14.90 7.20
C SER A 221 -1.71 -15.33 7.51
N GLN A 222 -2.49 -15.48 6.45
CA GLN A 222 -3.91 -15.83 6.54
C GLN A 222 -4.10 -17.35 6.53
N ASP A 223 -3.08 -18.07 6.06
CA ASP A 223 -3.11 -19.50 5.90
C ASP A 223 -2.56 -20.20 7.15
N LEU A 224 -3.29 -21.19 7.60
CA LEU A 224 -2.79 -22.09 8.63
C LEU A 224 -1.59 -22.89 8.08
N PRO A 225 -0.52 -23.06 8.88
CA PRO A 225 0.58 -23.94 8.49
C PRO A 225 0.04 -25.31 8.06
N LYS A 226 0.57 -25.88 6.98
CA LYS A 226 0.07 -27.13 6.38
C LYS A 226 -0.17 -28.24 7.40
N GLY A 227 0.74 -28.40 8.38
CA GLY A 227 0.59 -29.41 9.44
C GLY A 227 -0.53 -29.10 10.45
N VAL A 228 -0.85 -27.82 10.67
CA VAL A 228 -2.00 -27.41 11.50
C VAL A 228 -3.29 -27.68 10.74
N LEU A 229 -3.33 -27.29 9.47
CA LEU A 229 -4.48 -27.48 8.60
C LEU A 229 -4.87 -28.97 8.47
N GLN A 230 -3.88 -29.86 8.28
CA GLN A 230 -4.14 -31.31 8.24
C GLN A 230 -4.75 -31.84 9.53
N ARG A 231 -4.25 -31.39 10.69
CA ARG A 231 -4.81 -31.78 12.00
C ARG A 231 -6.24 -31.25 12.21
N VAL A 232 -6.47 -30.00 11.80
CA VAL A 232 -7.81 -29.39 11.86
C VAL A 232 -8.80 -30.15 10.96
N ARG A 233 -8.42 -30.43 9.71
CA ARG A 233 -9.23 -31.24 8.77
C ARG A 233 -9.57 -32.61 9.37
N ALA A 234 -8.56 -33.33 9.91
CA ALA A 234 -8.78 -34.63 10.53
C ALA A 234 -9.69 -34.55 11.78
N ARG A 235 -9.67 -33.43 12.50
CA ARG A 235 -10.55 -33.21 13.66
C ARG A 235 -11.97 -32.91 13.21
N LEU A 236 -12.17 -31.99 12.26
CA LEU A 236 -13.48 -31.67 11.70
C LEU A 236 -14.16 -32.86 11.04
N ALA A 237 -13.42 -33.77 10.38
CA ALA A 237 -13.92 -34.97 9.79
C ALA A 237 -14.37 -36.04 10.86
N ARG A 238 -13.90 -35.91 12.10
CA ARG A 238 -14.25 -36.82 13.21
C ARG A 238 -15.42 -36.34 14.07
N THR A 239 -15.79 -35.05 13.94
CA THR A 239 -16.94 -34.50 14.66
C THR A 239 -18.18 -35.01 13.98
N GLY A 240 -18.76 -36.09 14.56
CA GLY A 240 -20.02 -36.70 14.12
C GLY A 240 -21.21 -35.87 14.62
N ASP A 241 -22.46 -36.40 14.43
CA ASP A 241 -23.75 -35.78 14.79
C ASP A 241 -23.96 -35.42 16.28
N GLY A 242 -22.90 -34.98 16.98
CA GLY A 242 -22.96 -34.50 18.35
C GLY A 242 -23.54 -33.09 18.46
N ALA A 243 -24.07 -32.73 19.64
CA ALA A 243 -24.64 -31.40 19.92
C ALA A 243 -23.62 -30.26 19.79
N ASP A 244 -22.34 -30.55 20.00
CA ASP A 244 -21.23 -29.57 19.85
C ASP A 244 -20.38 -29.89 18.62
N GLN A 245 -20.26 -28.91 17.74
CA GLN A 245 -19.45 -29.00 16.52
C GLN A 245 -18.23 -28.06 16.59
N ASP A 246 -17.17 -28.42 15.85
CA ASP A 246 -16.00 -27.61 15.71
C ASP A 246 -16.16 -26.68 14.46
N HIS A 247 -16.00 -25.38 14.64
CA HIS A 247 -16.07 -24.37 13.57
C HIS A 247 -14.73 -23.67 13.42
N LEU A 248 -14.19 -23.66 12.20
CA LEU A 248 -12.97 -22.93 11.89
C LEU A 248 -13.33 -21.50 11.50
N LEU A 249 -12.98 -20.56 12.36
CA LEU A 249 -13.30 -19.13 12.21
C LEU A 249 -12.03 -18.30 12.05
N ARG A 250 -12.13 -17.30 11.21
CA ARG A 250 -11.16 -16.22 11.12
C ARG A 250 -11.77 -14.95 11.67
N LEU A 251 -11.02 -14.30 12.55
CA LEU A 251 -11.40 -13.04 13.18
C LEU A 251 -10.42 -11.96 12.75
N ALA A 252 -10.91 -10.81 12.28
CA ALA A 252 -10.09 -9.64 12.02
C ALA A 252 -10.55 -8.48 12.89
N PHE A 253 -9.60 -7.88 13.61
CA PHE A 253 -9.79 -6.79 14.57
C PHE A 253 -9.11 -5.53 14.04
N THR A 254 -9.71 -4.37 14.28
CA THR A 254 -9.13 -3.07 13.92
C THR A 254 -9.23 -2.09 15.08
N GLY A 255 -8.24 -1.23 15.23
CA GLY A 255 -8.22 -0.16 16.23
C GLY A 255 -8.33 -0.69 17.66
N THR A 256 -9.22 -0.09 18.46
CA THR A 256 -9.43 -0.45 19.88
C THR A 256 -9.92 -1.88 20.10
N GLY A 257 -10.51 -2.52 19.07
CA GLY A 257 -10.95 -3.93 19.16
C GLY A 257 -9.80 -4.91 19.39
N VAL A 258 -8.54 -4.51 19.12
CA VAL A 258 -7.34 -5.33 19.40
C VAL A 258 -7.03 -5.34 20.91
N GLU A 259 -7.38 -4.29 21.64
CA GLU A 259 -7.06 -4.12 23.06
C GLU A 259 -8.14 -4.70 23.99
N GLU A 260 -9.36 -4.95 23.48
CA GLU A 260 -10.46 -5.48 24.28
C GLU A 260 -10.34 -7.00 24.48
N PRO A 261 -10.66 -7.53 25.67
CA PRO A 261 -10.60 -8.97 25.97
C PRO A 261 -11.81 -9.74 25.39
N LEU A 262 -12.12 -9.47 24.11
CA LEU A 262 -13.35 -9.95 23.45
C LEU A 262 -13.49 -11.48 23.45
N LEU A 263 -12.40 -12.21 23.16
CA LEU A 263 -12.43 -13.67 23.15
C LEU A 263 -12.81 -14.23 24.53
N SER A 264 -12.24 -13.67 25.61
CA SER A 264 -12.56 -14.08 26.98
C SER A 264 -14.01 -13.74 27.35
N GLU A 265 -14.56 -12.64 26.83
CA GLU A 265 -15.95 -12.25 27.02
C GLU A 265 -16.89 -13.24 26.31
N VAL A 266 -16.60 -13.61 25.07
CA VAL A 266 -17.37 -14.57 24.28
C VAL A 266 -17.38 -15.95 24.95
N VAL A 267 -16.21 -16.44 25.40
CA VAL A 267 -16.10 -17.73 26.10
C VAL A 267 -17.00 -17.74 27.35
N ARG A 268 -16.91 -16.70 28.18
CA ARG A 268 -17.74 -16.63 29.42
C ARG A 268 -19.23 -16.48 29.16
N ARG A 269 -19.59 -15.72 28.09
CA ARG A 269 -21.01 -15.41 27.81
C ARG A 269 -21.76 -16.59 27.17
N TYR A 270 -21.10 -17.26 26.23
CA TYR A 270 -21.74 -18.31 25.42
C TYR A 270 -21.32 -19.73 25.83
N GLY A 271 -20.31 -19.87 26.72
CA GLY A 271 -19.81 -21.16 27.15
C GLY A 271 -19.17 -21.97 26.02
N LEU A 272 -18.43 -21.26 25.13
CA LEU A 272 -17.73 -21.87 23.99
C LEU A 272 -16.28 -22.18 24.36
N ASP A 273 -15.72 -23.22 23.75
CA ASP A 273 -14.28 -23.49 23.81
C ASP A 273 -13.59 -22.96 22.57
N PHE A 274 -12.54 -22.17 22.76
CA PHE A 274 -11.72 -21.63 21.68
C PHE A 274 -10.29 -22.18 21.74
N ASN A 275 -9.82 -22.67 20.60
CA ASN A 275 -8.41 -22.98 20.39
C ASN A 275 -7.82 -22.03 19.34
N ILE A 276 -6.85 -21.22 19.73
CA ILE A 276 -6.14 -20.33 18.81
C ILE A 276 -5.15 -21.17 18.00
N LEU A 277 -5.34 -21.20 16.69
CA LEU A 277 -4.51 -21.96 15.76
C LEU A 277 -3.40 -21.12 15.17
N HIS A 278 -3.66 -19.84 14.93
CA HIS A 278 -2.72 -18.83 14.43
C HIS A 278 -3.19 -17.45 14.87
N GLY A 279 -2.25 -16.56 15.11
CA GLY A 279 -2.57 -15.16 15.44
C GLY A 279 -1.42 -14.23 15.10
N GLN A 280 -1.77 -13.05 14.57
CA GLN A 280 -0.84 -11.99 14.27
C GLN A 280 -1.48 -10.65 14.65
N ILE A 281 -0.71 -9.78 15.28
CA ILE A 281 -1.04 -8.37 15.47
C ILE A 281 -0.04 -7.59 14.65
N ASP A 282 -0.53 -6.66 13.87
CA ASP A 282 0.24 -5.84 12.95
C ASP A 282 -0.26 -4.39 13.02
N GLU A 283 0.37 -3.50 12.29
CA GLU A 283 0.02 -2.09 12.22
C GLU A 283 -0.22 -1.67 10.77
N ILE A 284 -1.38 -1.07 10.51
CA ILE A 284 -1.74 -0.50 9.22
C ILE A 284 -2.01 1.00 9.46
N GLN A 285 -1.15 1.88 8.92
CA GLN A 285 -1.28 3.34 9.08
C GLN A 285 -1.39 3.81 10.55
N GLU A 286 -0.53 3.29 11.42
CA GLU A 286 -0.55 3.62 12.86
C GLU A 286 -1.82 3.10 13.60
N GLN A 287 -2.63 2.24 12.96
CA GLN A 287 -3.75 1.56 13.57
C GLN A 287 -3.45 0.08 13.77
N ALA A 288 -3.68 -0.42 14.98
CA ALA A 288 -3.52 -1.83 15.27
C ALA A 288 -4.51 -2.66 14.43
N PHE A 289 -4.01 -3.72 13.80
CA PHE A 289 -4.75 -4.71 13.04
C PHE A 289 -4.40 -6.09 13.57
N GLY A 290 -5.40 -6.83 14.04
CA GLY A 290 -5.24 -8.21 14.52
C GLY A 290 -5.96 -9.20 13.61
N SER A 291 -5.32 -10.34 13.32
CA SER A 291 -5.94 -11.48 12.65
C SER A 291 -5.73 -12.74 13.48
N LEU A 292 -6.80 -13.46 13.77
CA LEU A 292 -6.77 -14.73 14.49
C LEU A 292 -7.51 -15.81 13.70
N ALA A 293 -6.92 -16.98 13.59
CA ALA A 293 -7.60 -18.20 13.18
C ALA A 293 -7.87 -19.04 14.44
N ILE A 294 -9.13 -19.32 14.71
CA ILE A 294 -9.58 -20.06 15.89
C ILE A 294 -10.41 -21.27 15.48
N LEU A 295 -10.32 -22.33 16.26
CA LEU A 295 -11.28 -23.43 16.24
C LEU A 295 -12.23 -23.22 17.43
N ALA A 296 -13.48 -22.89 17.12
CA ALA A 296 -14.54 -22.69 18.10
C ALA A 296 -15.36 -23.97 18.22
N ARG A 297 -15.67 -24.41 19.46
CA ARG A 297 -16.48 -25.59 19.73
C ARG A 297 -17.71 -25.22 20.54
N GLY A 298 -18.87 -25.67 20.08
CA GLY A 298 -20.16 -25.48 20.72
C GLY A 298 -21.32 -25.84 19.81
N SER A 299 -22.56 -25.63 20.28
CA SER A 299 -23.73 -25.81 19.44
C SER A 299 -23.81 -24.72 18.36
N GLU A 300 -24.40 -25.04 17.20
CA GLU A 300 -24.58 -24.12 16.06
C GLU A 300 -25.21 -22.78 16.50
N GLU A 301 -26.28 -22.86 17.33
CA GLU A 301 -26.98 -21.69 17.85
C GLU A 301 -26.06 -20.75 18.64
N LYS A 302 -25.26 -21.31 19.57
CA LYS A 302 -24.31 -20.53 20.36
C LYS A 302 -23.17 -19.92 19.51
N ILE A 303 -22.71 -20.64 18.49
CA ILE A 303 -21.70 -20.16 17.56
C ILE A 303 -22.25 -19.00 16.77
N GLU A 304 -23.48 -19.06 16.23
CA GLU A 304 -24.10 -17.96 15.50
C GLU A 304 -24.33 -16.72 16.38
N GLU A 305 -24.80 -16.90 17.62
CA GLU A 305 -24.95 -15.82 18.59
C GLU A 305 -23.59 -15.15 18.89
N ALA A 306 -22.54 -15.95 19.09
CA ALA A 306 -21.19 -15.46 19.34
C ALA A 306 -20.63 -14.69 18.13
N LYS A 307 -20.85 -15.17 16.89
CA LYS A 307 -20.48 -14.46 15.66
C LYS A 307 -21.22 -13.12 15.57
N ALA A 308 -22.53 -13.09 15.83
CA ALA A 308 -23.33 -11.87 15.82
C ALA A 308 -22.82 -10.87 16.86
N PHE A 309 -22.50 -11.32 18.07
CA PHE A 309 -21.94 -10.49 19.12
C PHE A 309 -20.57 -9.92 18.72
N MET A 310 -19.65 -10.75 18.23
CA MET A 310 -18.33 -10.29 17.76
C MET A 310 -18.46 -9.24 16.64
N ARG A 311 -19.36 -9.48 15.67
CA ARG A 311 -19.64 -8.50 14.59
C ARG A 311 -20.20 -7.18 15.14
N SER A 312 -21.04 -7.21 16.16
CA SER A 312 -21.57 -5.99 16.81
C SER A 312 -20.49 -5.16 17.51
N ARG A 313 -19.35 -5.78 17.85
CA ARG A 313 -18.16 -5.14 18.41
C ARG A 313 -17.13 -4.73 17.32
N GLY A 314 -17.52 -4.75 16.05
CA GLY A 314 -16.66 -4.33 14.94
C GLY A 314 -15.62 -5.38 14.47
N VAL A 315 -15.71 -6.61 14.97
CA VAL A 315 -14.85 -7.72 14.51
C VAL A 315 -15.42 -8.32 13.25
N THR A 316 -14.60 -8.48 12.21
CA THR A 316 -14.94 -9.25 11.03
C THR A 316 -14.80 -10.73 11.37
N VAL A 317 -15.86 -11.51 11.19
CA VAL A 317 -15.89 -12.96 11.44
C VAL A 317 -16.20 -13.67 10.12
N GLU A 318 -15.27 -14.49 9.66
CA GLU A 318 -15.36 -15.30 8.44
C GLU A 318 -15.23 -16.79 8.78
N GLU A 319 -16.08 -17.62 8.21
CA GLU A 319 -15.89 -19.07 8.25
C GLU A 319 -14.90 -19.53 7.19
N MET A 320 -13.93 -20.32 7.60
CA MET A 320 -12.89 -20.82 6.71
C MET A 320 -13.26 -22.17 6.05
N ASN A 321 -14.53 -22.36 5.71
CA ASN A 321 -15.04 -23.63 5.15
C ASN A 321 -14.42 -23.97 3.79
N HIS A 322 -14.01 -22.96 3.01
CA HIS A 322 -13.32 -23.13 1.73
C HIS A 322 -11.91 -23.75 1.88
N VAL A 323 -11.27 -23.55 3.04
CA VAL A 323 -9.94 -24.12 3.33
C VAL A 323 -10.02 -25.62 3.62
N ILE A 324 -11.24 -26.11 3.95
CA ILE A 324 -11.52 -27.50 4.28
C ILE A 324 -11.85 -28.30 3.01
N ALA A 325 -12.42 -27.65 2.00
CA ALA A 325 -12.99 -28.29 0.80
C ALA A 325 -12.00 -28.46 -0.38
N THR A 326 -10.78 -27.91 -0.31
CA THR A 326 -9.78 -28.03 -1.38
C THR A 326 -8.83 -29.19 -1.07
N ASP A 327 -8.89 -30.25 -1.89
CA ASP A 327 -7.88 -31.31 -2.01
C ASP A 327 -6.59 -30.77 -2.60
#